data_6c05bbe34c1f0e34cc9b319ed8820365
#
_entry.id   6c05bbe34c1f0e34cc9b319ed8820365
#
_cell.length_a   1.000
_cell.length_b   1.000
_cell.length_c   1.000
_cell.angle_alpha   90.00
_cell.angle_beta   90.00
_cell.angle_gamma   90.00
#
_symmetry.space_group_name_H-M   'P 1'
#
loop_
_entity.id
_entity.type
_entity.pdbx_description
1 polymer ?
#
loop_
_entity_poly.entity_id
_entity_poly.type
_entity_poly.pdbx_seq_one_letter_code
_entity_poly.pdbx_strand_id
1 'polypeptide(L)'
;SGGVERAQSSWSHWTFAGADEILQVLCIRETLFCLMRYGTKVFLEKIPVQDRSPEPPSGSPYPLLLDRRVSTTNETPTAMRVASGTYNANANTTTWTLPFAAAATTQAWSGFHTSFNGGVLLSTITSGNTITASGNWAGAPIFFGESYEFRYRFTKFKLYKEIGGGKAAANVERTQVRHAKLRYHETAYFDIEVTAERRDTAVYKFDGTVLASRISKIGSALPNGYDPDDDRYKEGVFSVPIMSRGERCNVEIKNDTPHPCKFSTCEWVALITGKARALR
;
A
#
# COMPACT_ATOMS: atom_id res chain seq x y z
N SER A 1 13.62 -29.33 -27.40
CA SER A 1 12.40 -29.46 -26.59
C SER A 1 12.25 -28.24 -25.75
N GLY A 2 11.42 -27.30 -26.23
CA GLY A 2 11.07 -26.09 -25.48
C GLY A 2 10.21 -26.49 -24.28
N GLY A 3 10.80 -26.44 -23.08
CA GLY A 3 10.04 -26.51 -21.86
C GLY A 3 9.07 -25.33 -21.84
N VAL A 4 7.77 -25.62 -21.81
CA VAL A 4 6.75 -24.61 -21.55
C VAL A 4 6.98 -24.15 -20.11
N GLU A 5 7.58 -22.96 -19.93
CA GLU A 5 7.61 -22.33 -18.62
C GLU A 5 6.15 -22.21 -18.16
N ARG A 6 5.84 -22.88 -17.06
CA ARG A 6 4.52 -22.71 -16.44
C ARG A 6 4.41 -21.26 -16.01
N ALA A 7 3.50 -20.53 -16.63
CA ALA A 7 3.13 -19.22 -16.17
C ALA A 7 2.77 -19.32 -14.68
N GLN A 8 3.41 -18.50 -13.88
CA GLN A 8 3.12 -18.43 -12.45
C GLN A 8 1.72 -17.83 -12.29
N SER A 9 0.78 -18.59 -11.76
CA SER A 9 -0.55 -18.08 -11.43
C SER A 9 -0.62 -17.81 -9.94
N SER A 10 -1.10 -16.63 -9.57
CA SER A 10 -1.39 -16.25 -8.20
C SER A 10 -2.85 -15.82 -8.08
N TRP A 11 -3.41 -16.03 -6.92
CA TRP A 11 -4.77 -15.60 -6.60
C TRP A 11 -4.69 -14.52 -5.53
N SER A 12 -5.44 -13.43 -5.72
CA SER A 12 -5.60 -12.38 -4.74
C SER A 12 -7.08 -12.20 -4.43
N HIS A 13 -7.37 -11.82 -3.21
CA HIS A 13 -8.72 -11.47 -2.76
C HIS A 13 -8.77 -9.96 -2.55
N TRP A 14 -9.70 -9.30 -3.21
CA TRP A 14 -9.91 -7.87 -3.10
C TRP A 14 -11.24 -7.62 -2.39
N THR A 15 -11.22 -6.71 -1.43
CA THR A 15 -12.42 -6.22 -0.74
C THR A 15 -12.54 -4.74 -1.03
N PHE A 16 -13.74 -4.31 -1.34
CA PHE A 16 -14.04 -2.89 -1.59
C PHE A 16 -14.83 -2.35 -0.41
N ALA A 17 -14.31 -1.29 0.20
CA ALA A 17 -14.92 -0.71 1.38
C ALA A 17 -16.33 -0.18 1.07
N GLY A 18 -17.31 -0.61 1.87
CA GLY A 18 -18.70 -0.18 1.76
C GLY A 18 -19.49 -0.71 0.54
N ALA A 19 -18.87 -1.52 -0.34
CA ALA A 19 -19.61 -2.15 -1.44
C ALA A 19 -20.44 -3.34 -0.92
N ASP A 20 -21.74 -3.33 -1.24
CA ASP A 20 -22.64 -4.43 -0.86
C ASP A 20 -22.52 -5.60 -1.84
N GLU A 21 -22.35 -5.31 -3.12
CA GLU A 21 -22.34 -6.29 -4.18
C GLU A 21 -21.60 -5.82 -5.43
N ILE A 22 -20.87 -6.73 -6.07
CA ILE A 22 -20.32 -6.56 -7.41
C ILE A 22 -21.30 -7.15 -8.41
N LEU A 23 -21.98 -6.29 -9.18
CA LEU A 23 -23.01 -6.71 -10.14
C LEU A 23 -22.40 -7.25 -11.43
N GLN A 24 -21.32 -6.63 -11.90
CA GLN A 24 -20.67 -6.99 -13.15
C GLN A 24 -19.21 -6.57 -13.13
N VAL A 25 -18.39 -7.36 -13.79
CA VAL A 25 -16.96 -7.08 -13.99
C VAL A 25 -16.65 -7.18 -15.48
N LEU A 26 -15.94 -6.21 -16.01
CA LEU A 26 -15.48 -6.18 -17.40
C LEU A 26 -14.00 -5.74 -17.43
N CYS A 27 -13.16 -6.54 -18.06
CA CYS A 27 -11.78 -6.17 -18.30
C CYS A 27 -11.61 -5.67 -19.74
N ILE A 28 -11.20 -4.43 -19.90
CA ILE A 28 -10.88 -3.85 -21.20
C ILE A 28 -9.42 -3.43 -21.19
N ARG A 29 -8.60 -4.12 -21.99
CA ARG A 29 -7.14 -3.97 -22.00
C ARG A 29 -6.61 -4.23 -20.59
N GLU A 30 -6.04 -3.24 -19.94
CA GLU A 30 -5.37 -3.30 -18.63
C GLU A 30 -6.19 -2.63 -17.53
N THR A 31 -7.47 -2.42 -17.78
CA THR A 31 -8.38 -1.74 -16.86
C THR A 31 -9.56 -2.65 -16.55
N LEU A 32 -9.80 -2.84 -15.27
CA LEU A 32 -10.97 -3.54 -14.75
C LEU A 32 -12.07 -2.50 -14.50
N PHE A 33 -13.23 -2.71 -15.07
CA PHE A 33 -14.45 -1.94 -14.81
C PHE A 33 -15.38 -2.81 -13.97
N CYS A 34 -15.75 -2.33 -12.80
CA CYS A 34 -16.64 -3.02 -11.89
C CYS A 34 -17.91 -2.20 -11.68
N LEU A 35 -19.07 -2.80 -11.96
CA LEU A 35 -20.35 -2.20 -11.62
C LEU A 35 -20.70 -2.65 -10.19
N MET A 36 -20.68 -1.71 -9.25
CA MET A 36 -20.82 -2.00 -7.82
C MET A 36 -22.05 -1.31 -7.23
N ARG A 37 -22.72 -2.01 -6.31
CA ARG A 37 -23.84 -1.47 -5.54
C ARG A 37 -23.37 -1.00 -4.17
N TYR A 38 -23.79 0.21 -3.80
CA TYR A 38 -23.60 0.82 -2.49
C TYR A 38 -24.97 1.30 -1.97
N GLY A 39 -25.60 0.52 -1.13
CA GLY A 39 -26.98 0.76 -0.71
C GLY A 39 -27.95 0.73 -1.90
N THR A 40 -28.62 1.85 -2.16
CA THR A 40 -29.56 2.01 -3.29
C THR A 40 -28.91 2.54 -4.57
N LYS A 41 -27.63 2.88 -4.53
CA LYS A 41 -26.90 3.47 -5.68
C LYS A 41 -25.99 2.47 -6.34
N VAL A 42 -25.82 2.61 -7.64
CA VAL A 42 -24.90 1.80 -8.46
C VAL A 42 -23.86 2.71 -9.08
N PHE A 43 -22.59 2.32 -8.94
CA PHE A 43 -21.45 3.05 -9.48
C PHE A 43 -20.65 2.18 -10.43
N LEU A 44 -20.08 2.81 -11.44
CA LEU A 44 -19.07 2.20 -12.31
C LEU A 44 -17.69 2.59 -11.79
N GLU A 45 -17.00 1.63 -11.19
CA GLU A 45 -15.66 1.80 -10.66
C GLU A 45 -14.63 1.40 -11.72
N LYS A 46 -13.55 2.17 -11.82
CA LYS A 46 -12.45 1.92 -12.74
C LYS A 46 -11.19 1.59 -11.94
N ILE A 47 -10.64 0.41 -12.14
CA ILE A 47 -9.45 -0.08 -11.45
C ILE A 47 -8.36 -0.35 -12.49
N PRO A 48 -7.27 0.41 -12.53
CA PRO A 48 -6.12 0.09 -13.36
C PRO A 48 -5.42 -1.16 -12.79
N VAL A 49 -5.30 -2.23 -13.59
CA VAL A 49 -4.70 -3.50 -13.14
C VAL A 49 -3.21 -3.54 -13.43
N GLN A 50 -2.74 -2.78 -14.42
CA GLN A 50 -1.32 -2.68 -14.71
C GLN A 50 -0.63 -1.59 -13.90
N ASP A 51 0.68 -1.76 -13.79
CA ASP A 51 1.65 -0.95 -13.07
C ASP A 51 1.83 0.48 -13.63
N ARG A 52 0.77 1.03 -14.16
CA ARG A 52 0.69 2.47 -14.35
C ARG A 52 0.15 3.04 -13.04
N SER A 53 1.08 3.36 -12.14
CA SER A 53 0.73 4.26 -11.07
C SER A 53 -0.08 5.40 -11.65
N PRO A 54 -1.27 5.69 -11.11
CA PRO A 54 -1.93 6.92 -11.48
C PRO A 54 -0.89 8.02 -11.31
N GLU A 55 -0.73 8.88 -12.32
CA GLU A 55 0.17 10.02 -12.19
C GLU A 55 -0.09 10.69 -10.85
N PRO A 56 0.97 11.05 -10.11
CA PRO A 56 0.77 11.75 -8.86
C PRO A 56 -0.07 12.98 -9.14
N PRO A 57 -1.09 13.25 -8.32
CA PRO A 57 -1.89 14.45 -8.48
C PRO A 57 -0.98 15.67 -8.48
N SER A 58 -1.33 16.69 -9.28
CA SER A 58 -0.61 17.96 -9.33
C SER A 58 -0.33 18.48 -7.91
N GLY A 59 0.93 18.63 -7.57
CA GLY A 59 1.36 19.01 -6.22
C GLY A 59 1.49 17.87 -5.22
N SER A 60 1.35 16.60 -5.62
CA SER A 60 1.70 15.48 -4.77
C SER A 60 2.93 14.75 -5.32
N PRO A 61 3.93 14.45 -4.49
CA PRO A 61 5.13 13.73 -4.93
C PRO A 61 4.88 12.26 -5.25
N TYR A 62 3.76 11.72 -4.84
CA TYR A 62 3.37 10.32 -5.03
C TYR A 62 1.85 10.18 -5.18
N PRO A 63 1.36 9.12 -5.82
CA PRO A 63 -0.06 8.86 -5.93
C PRO A 63 -0.65 8.54 -4.55
N LEU A 64 -1.85 9.03 -4.27
CA LEU A 64 -2.65 8.63 -3.13
C LEU A 64 -3.64 7.54 -3.59
N LEU A 65 -3.48 6.35 -3.06
CA LEU A 65 -4.25 5.16 -3.39
C LEU A 65 -5.43 5.03 -2.41
N LEU A 66 -6.58 5.52 -2.82
CA LEU A 66 -7.83 5.49 -2.04
C LEU A 66 -8.93 4.89 -2.90
N ASP A 67 -9.76 4.06 -2.30
CA ASP A 67 -11.00 3.61 -2.95
C ASP A 67 -11.99 4.77 -3.04
N ARG A 68 -12.74 4.84 -4.15
CA ARG A 68 -13.71 5.91 -4.43
C ARG A 68 -13.10 7.31 -4.29
N ARG A 69 -11.85 7.46 -4.73
CA ARG A 69 -11.10 8.72 -4.57
C ARG A 69 -11.76 9.88 -5.32
N VAL A 70 -12.03 10.94 -4.58
CA VAL A 70 -12.44 12.26 -5.10
C VAL A 70 -11.52 13.33 -4.53
N SER A 71 -11.41 14.47 -5.18
CA SER A 71 -10.53 15.54 -4.73
C SER A 71 -11.09 16.93 -5.01
N THR A 72 -10.49 17.92 -4.39
CA THR A 72 -10.75 19.34 -4.70
C THR A 72 -9.97 19.82 -5.92
N THR A 73 -9.08 18.99 -6.49
CA THR A 73 -8.22 19.36 -7.63
C THR A 73 -8.91 19.17 -8.97
N ASN A 74 -8.38 19.81 -10.01
CA ASN A 74 -8.91 19.74 -11.38
C ASN A 74 -8.70 18.38 -12.07
N GLU A 75 -7.92 17.48 -11.49
CA GLU A 75 -7.65 16.14 -12.02
C GLU A 75 -8.82 15.18 -11.84
N THR A 76 -9.67 15.44 -10.87
CA THR A 76 -10.91 14.70 -10.71
C THR A 76 -11.93 15.19 -11.74
N PRO A 77 -12.63 14.29 -12.46
CA PRO A 77 -13.71 14.66 -13.36
C PRO A 77 -14.70 15.61 -12.68
N THR A 78 -15.18 16.62 -13.39
CA THR A 78 -15.99 17.70 -12.82
C THR A 78 -17.21 17.18 -12.05
N ALA A 79 -17.85 16.11 -12.52
CA ALA A 79 -19.01 15.48 -11.87
C ALA A 79 -18.68 14.85 -10.51
N MET A 80 -17.41 14.51 -10.27
CA MET A 80 -16.92 13.87 -9.04
C MET A 80 -16.04 14.80 -8.21
N ARG A 81 -15.83 16.04 -8.68
CA ARG A 81 -14.98 17.00 -7.99
C ARG A 81 -15.67 17.53 -6.73
N VAL A 82 -14.90 17.57 -5.65
CA VAL A 82 -15.32 18.23 -4.41
C VAL A 82 -15.04 19.73 -4.55
N ALA A 83 -16.03 20.56 -4.22
CA ALA A 83 -15.81 22.01 -4.16
C ALA A 83 -14.75 22.36 -3.09
N SER A 84 -14.09 23.50 -3.26
CA SER A 84 -13.17 24.01 -2.25
C SER A 84 -13.87 24.10 -0.88
N GLY A 85 -13.14 23.71 0.18
CA GLY A 85 -13.71 23.72 1.53
C GLY A 85 -14.09 25.12 2.00
N THR A 86 -15.18 25.18 2.74
CA THR A 86 -15.63 26.41 3.40
C THR A 86 -15.01 26.48 4.79
N TYR A 87 -14.17 27.48 5.01
CA TYR A 87 -13.53 27.71 6.30
C TYR A 87 -14.42 28.55 7.22
N ASN A 88 -14.64 28.07 8.44
CA ASN A 88 -15.30 28.78 9.52
C ASN A 88 -14.25 29.23 10.55
N ALA A 89 -13.95 30.53 10.57
CA ALA A 89 -12.93 31.07 11.47
C ALA A 89 -13.28 30.95 12.95
N ASN A 90 -14.59 31.05 13.30
CA ASN A 90 -15.03 30.97 14.70
C ASN A 90 -14.85 29.56 15.28
N ALA A 91 -15.10 28.52 14.49
CA ALA A 91 -14.91 27.13 14.88
C ALA A 91 -13.51 26.60 14.56
N ASN A 92 -12.71 27.35 13.82
CA ASN A 92 -11.44 26.92 13.25
C ASN A 92 -11.54 25.57 12.53
N THR A 93 -12.53 25.45 11.64
CA THR A 93 -12.79 24.21 10.90
C THR A 93 -13.03 24.48 9.42
N THR A 94 -12.68 23.53 8.59
CA THR A 94 -13.00 23.53 7.16
C THR A 94 -13.94 22.39 6.85
N THR A 95 -15.01 22.68 6.09
CA THR A 95 -16.05 21.71 5.73
C THR A 95 -16.12 21.55 4.22
N TRP A 96 -16.25 20.31 3.76
CA TRP A 96 -16.44 19.91 2.35
C TRP A 96 -17.70 19.09 2.19
N THR A 97 -18.30 19.18 1.01
CA THR A 97 -19.46 18.37 0.63
C THR A 97 -19.04 17.38 -0.47
N LEU A 98 -19.13 16.09 -0.17
CA LEU A 98 -18.79 15.02 -1.11
C LEU A 98 -19.95 14.73 -2.07
N PRO A 99 -19.68 14.21 -3.28
CA PRO A 99 -20.72 13.78 -4.22
C PRO A 99 -21.44 12.49 -3.79
N PHE A 100 -21.00 11.86 -2.72
CA PHE A 100 -21.58 10.64 -2.14
C PHE A 100 -21.66 10.75 -0.61
N ALA A 101 -22.44 9.87 0.01
CA ALA A 101 -22.49 9.81 1.47
C ALA A 101 -21.14 9.28 2.01
N ALA A 102 -20.53 10.03 2.92
CA ALA A 102 -19.30 9.62 3.58
C ALA A 102 -19.59 8.47 4.55
N ALA A 103 -18.80 7.41 4.46
CA ALA A 103 -18.78 6.36 5.47
C ALA A 103 -17.90 6.77 6.66
N ALA A 104 -18.03 6.06 7.77
CA ALA A 104 -17.14 6.28 8.93
C ALA A 104 -15.66 6.00 8.60
N THR A 105 -15.41 5.21 7.57
CA THR A 105 -14.09 4.86 7.03
C THR A 105 -13.56 5.86 6.01
N THR A 106 -14.37 6.83 5.57
CA THR A 106 -13.94 7.86 4.62
C THR A 106 -12.93 8.77 5.27
N GLN A 107 -11.78 8.90 4.67
CA GLN A 107 -10.65 9.69 5.13
C GLN A 107 -10.45 10.91 4.24
N ALA A 108 -9.85 11.96 4.80
CA ALA A 108 -9.38 13.13 4.08
C ALA A 108 -7.88 13.25 4.22
N TRP A 109 -7.18 13.37 3.12
CA TRP A 109 -5.72 13.47 3.06
C TRP A 109 -5.31 14.75 2.35
N SER A 110 -4.35 15.47 2.93
CA SER A 110 -3.81 16.66 2.28
C SER A 110 -2.94 16.27 1.08
N GLY A 111 -3.12 16.94 -0.04
CA GLY A 111 -2.15 16.98 -1.11
C GLY A 111 -0.99 17.93 -0.77
N PHE A 112 0.07 17.86 -1.57
CA PHE A 112 1.22 18.76 -1.40
C PHE A 112 0.84 20.18 -1.83
N HIS A 113 1.15 21.17 -0.99
CA HIS A 113 0.95 22.59 -1.27
C HIS A 113 2.06 23.39 -0.58
N THR A 114 2.41 24.56 -1.11
CA THR A 114 3.47 25.41 -0.56
C THR A 114 3.27 25.80 0.91
N SER A 115 2.01 25.85 1.35
CA SER A 115 1.63 26.20 2.73
C SER A 115 1.20 25.00 3.59
N PHE A 116 1.12 23.81 3.03
CA PHE A 116 0.62 22.62 3.72
C PHE A 116 1.49 21.40 3.40
N ASN A 117 1.63 20.53 4.39
CA ASN A 117 2.29 19.26 4.20
C ASN A 117 1.40 18.30 3.39
N GLY A 118 1.94 17.68 2.37
CA GLY A 118 1.26 16.64 1.62
C GLY A 118 1.28 15.29 2.32
N GLY A 119 0.27 14.46 2.02
CA GLY A 119 0.18 13.10 2.56
C GLY A 119 -0.13 13.00 4.05
N VAL A 120 -0.74 14.03 4.63
CA VAL A 120 -1.15 14.06 6.04
C VAL A 120 -2.62 13.67 6.14
N LEU A 121 -2.92 12.69 6.98
CA LEU A 121 -4.29 12.35 7.36
C LEU A 121 -4.88 13.46 8.22
N LEU A 122 -6.00 14.01 7.78
CA LEU A 122 -6.73 15.01 8.55
C LEU A 122 -7.64 14.33 9.56
N SER A 123 -7.66 14.84 10.79
CA SER A 123 -8.68 14.43 11.77
C SER A 123 -10.03 15.01 11.36
N THR A 124 -10.96 14.15 10.97
CA THR A 124 -12.24 14.54 10.39
C THR A 124 -13.43 14.06 11.20
N ILE A 125 -14.53 14.81 11.08
CA ILE A 125 -15.86 14.39 11.52
C ILE A 125 -16.73 14.28 10.27
N THR A 126 -17.40 13.16 10.10
CA THR A 126 -18.28 12.88 8.97
C THR A 126 -19.75 13.03 9.39
N SER A 127 -20.56 13.66 8.55
CA SER A 127 -22.02 13.77 8.75
C SER A 127 -22.73 13.76 7.39
N GLY A 128 -23.41 12.67 7.07
CA GLY A 128 -24.06 12.49 5.77
C GLY A 128 -23.03 12.51 4.63
N ASN A 129 -23.11 13.52 3.76
CA ASN A 129 -22.15 13.73 2.69
C ASN A 129 -21.12 14.83 2.99
N THR A 130 -21.05 15.30 4.24
CA THR A 130 -20.12 16.36 4.64
C THR A 130 -18.97 15.79 5.47
N ILE A 131 -17.77 16.34 5.23
CA ILE A 131 -16.58 16.08 6.03
C ILE A 131 -16.07 17.41 6.56
N THR A 132 -15.78 17.45 7.86
CA THR A 132 -15.24 18.63 8.53
C THR A 132 -13.91 18.28 9.20
N ALA A 133 -12.88 19.07 8.96
CA ALA A 133 -11.57 18.93 9.61
C ALA A 133 -11.21 20.21 10.38
N SER A 134 -10.44 20.05 11.45
CA SER A 134 -9.87 21.18 12.19
C SER A 134 -8.82 21.93 11.36
N GLY A 135 -8.80 23.25 11.47
CA GLY A 135 -7.85 24.11 10.78
C GLY A 135 -8.40 24.72 9.49
N ASN A 136 -7.61 25.66 8.95
CA ASN A 136 -7.93 26.31 7.67
C ASN A 136 -7.25 25.56 6.52
N TRP A 137 -8.05 24.77 5.81
CA TRP A 137 -7.65 24.01 4.62
C TRP A 137 -8.29 24.55 3.34
N ALA A 138 -8.88 25.76 3.40
CA ALA A 138 -9.47 26.39 2.22
C ALA A 138 -8.38 26.63 1.17
N GLY A 139 -8.62 26.16 -0.06
CA GLY A 139 -7.66 26.26 -1.15
C GLY A 139 -6.55 25.20 -1.16
N ALA A 140 -6.44 24.37 -0.13
CA ALA A 140 -5.54 23.23 -0.15
C ALA A 140 -6.07 22.11 -1.08
N PRO A 141 -5.18 21.37 -1.78
CA PRO A 141 -5.57 20.15 -2.47
C PRO A 141 -5.88 19.08 -1.41
N ILE A 142 -7.13 18.63 -1.37
CA ILE A 142 -7.57 17.58 -0.44
C ILE A 142 -8.12 16.40 -1.25
N PHE A 143 -7.73 15.21 -0.83
CA PHE A 143 -8.17 13.93 -1.39
C PHE A 143 -9.04 13.21 -0.37
N PHE A 144 -10.19 12.77 -0.81
CA PHE A 144 -11.15 12.03 -0.01
C PHE A 144 -11.33 10.64 -0.60
N GLY A 145 -11.49 9.66 0.25
CA GLY A 145 -11.73 8.29 -0.17
C GLY A 145 -11.59 7.33 1.02
N GLU A 146 -11.68 6.06 0.73
CA GLU A 146 -11.58 5.02 1.73
C GLU A 146 -10.23 4.32 1.63
N SER A 147 -9.54 4.19 2.76
CA SER A 147 -8.30 3.42 2.82
C SER A 147 -8.61 1.94 2.78
N TYR A 148 -7.74 1.18 2.16
CA TYR A 148 -7.77 -0.27 2.15
C TYR A 148 -6.45 -0.82 2.69
N GLU A 149 -6.48 -2.02 3.23
CA GLU A 149 -5.27 -2.73 3.67
C GLU A 149 -4.72 -3.57 2.51
N PHE A 150 -3.51 -3.27 2.09
CA PHE A 150 -2.71 -4.19 1.28
C PHE A 150 -1.99 -5.15 2.20
N ARG A 151 -2.15 -6.46 1.95
CA ARG A 151 -1.47 -7.51 2.69
C ARG A 151 -0.94 -8.58 1.75
N TYR A 152 0.35 -8.89 1.89
CA TYR A 152 0.98 -9.99 1.17
C TYR A 152 1.73 -10.89 2.14
N ARG A 153 1.32 -12.16 2.20
CA ARG A 153 1.98 -13.17 3.03
C ARG A 153 2.89 -14.03 2.17
N PHE A 154 4.16 -14.08 2.53
CA PHE A 154 5.10 -15.00 1.88
C PHE A 154 4.78 -16.45 2.23
N THR A 155 4.97 -17.35 1.26
CA THR A 155 4.86 -18.79 1.51
C THR A 155 5.96 -19.26 2.46
N LYS A 156 5.67 -20.30 3.23
CA LYS A 156 6.66 -20.89 4.13
C LYS A 156 7.85 -21.42 3.37
N PHE A 157 9.06 -21.17 3.89
CA PHE A 157 10.29 -21.64 3.27
C PHE A 157 10.40 -23.14 3.34
N LYS A 158 10.50 -23.78 2.18
CA LYS A 158 10.81 -25.19 2.03
C LYS A 158 11.97 -25.33 1.06
N LEU A 159 12.98 -26.08 1.46
CA LEU A 159 14.04 -26.48 0.55
C LEU A 159 13.53 -27.61 -0.34
N TYR A 160 13.79 -27.47 -1.63
CA TYR A 160 13.53 -28.52 -2.59
C TYR A 160 14.86 -29.08 -3.10
N LYS A 161 14.96 -30.39 -3.13
CA LYS A 161 16.06 -31.09 -3.80
C LYS A 161 15.55 -31.75 -5.08
N GLU A 162 16.34 -31.73 -6.10
CA GLU A 162 16.07 -32.52 -7.31
C GLU A 162 16.35 -33.98 -7.01
N ILE A 163 15.34 -34.82 -7.18
CA ILE A 163 15.42 -36.28 -7.00
C ILE A 163 14.78 -36.91 -8.24
N GLY A 164 15.61 -37.58 -9.08
CA GLY A 164 15.10 -38.38 -10.20
C GLY A 164 14.26 -37.63 -11.22
N GLY A 165 14.60 -36.36 -11.52
CA GLY A 165 13.88 -35.53 -12.50
C GLY A 165 12.67 -34.77 -11.93
N GLY A 166 12.42 -34.84 -10.61
CA GLY A 166 11.40 -34.06 -9.91
C GLY A 166 11.96 -33.28 -8.72
N LYS A 167 11.21 -32.26 -8.25
CA LYS A 167 11.56 -31.51 -7.05
C LYS A 167 10.79 -32.06 -5.85
N ALA A 168 11.50 -32.61 -4.86
CA ALA A 168 10.91 -33.05 -3.59
C ALA A 168 11.32 -32.12 -2.43
N ALA A 169 10.42 -31.89 -1.48
CA ALA A 169 10.73 -31.12 -0.29
C ALA A 169 11.80 -31.85 0.55
N ALA A 170 12.90 -31.15 0.85
CA ALA A 170 13.95 -31.72 1.69
C ALA A 170 13.56 -31.63 3.16
N ASN A 171 12.85 -32.64 3.66
CA ASN A 171 12.37 -32.69 5.08
C ASN A 171 13.50 -32.91 6.10
N VAL A 172 14.75 -33.07 5.66
CA VAL A 172 15.84 -33.55 6.51
C VAL A 172 16.76 -32.42 7.01
N GLU A 173 16.62 -31.22 6.45
CA GLU A 173 17.55 -30.14 6.73
C GLU A 173 16.88 -29.02 7.52
N ARG A 174 17.57 -28.51 8.52
CA ARG A 174 17.16 -27.35 9.28
C ARG A 174 17.49 -26.09 8.49
N THR A 175 16.48 -25.35 8.07
CA THR A 175 16.68 -24.05 7.45
C THR A 175 16.36 -22.95 8.47
N GLN A 176 17.36 -22.17 8.81
CA GLN A 176 17.20 -20.97 9.61
C GLN A 176 17.27 -19.75 8.71
N VAL A 177 16.17 -19.06 8.53
CA VAL A 177 16.14 -17.78 7.83
C VAL A 177 16.70 -16.71 8.75
N ARG A 178 17.74 -16.02 8.31
CA ARG A 178 18.41 -14.97 9.08
C ARG A 178 17.80 -13.61 8.82
N HIS A 179 17.70 -13.25 7.57
CA HIS A 179 17.07 -11.98 7.15
C HIS A 179 16.50 -12.09 5.75
N ALA A 180 15.56 -11.18 5.47
CA ALA A 180 15.04 -10.92 4.14
C ALA A 180 15.54 -9.55 3.68
N LYS A 181 15.83 -9.44 2.37
CA LYS A 181 16.13 -8.18 1.70
C LYS A 181 15.05 -7.94 0.67
N LEU A 182 14.24 -6.94 0.91
CA LEU A 182 13.14 -6.55 0.03
C LEU A 182 13.59 -5.40 -0.84
N ARG A 183 13.62 -5.60 -2.16
CA ARG A 183 13.89 -4.52 -3.11
C ARG A 183 12.58 -3.84 -3.46
N TYR A 184 12.54 -2.54 -3.27
CA TYR A 184 11.38 -1.70 -3.55
C TYR A 184 11.71 -0.61 -4.57
N HIS A 185 10.67 -0.09 -5.21
CA HIS A 185 10.75 1.09 -6.09
C HIS A 185 9.46 1.89 -5.98
N GLU A 186 9.52 3.19 -6.20
CA GLU A 186 8.35 4.10 -6.08
C GLU A 186 7.48 3.81 -4.85
N THR A 187 8.14 3.67 -3.71
CA THR A 187 7.52 3.21 -2.46
C THR A 187 7.65 4.26 -1.38
N ALA A 188 6.53 4.62 -0.78
CA ALA A 188 6.47 5.62 0.26
C ALA A 188 6.29 5.03 1.66
N TYR A 189 5.47 3.99 1.82
CA TYR A 189 5.21 3.39 3.12
C TYR A 189 4.89 1.90 3.01
N PHE A 190 5.38 1.12 3.95
CA PHE A 190 4.95 -0.26 4.23
C PHE A 190 5.46 -0.73 5.60
N ASP A 191 4.80 -1.74 6.15
CA ASP A 191 5.22 -2.48 7.31
C ASP A 191 5.57 -3.92 6.93
N ILE A 192 6.57 -4.50 7.59
CA ILE A 192 6.85 -5.94 7.52
C ILE A 192 6.64 -6.55 8.90
N GLU A 193 5.68 -7.46 9.00
CA GLU A 193 5.41 -8.24 10.19
C GLU A 193 6.12 -9.59 10.11
N VAL A 194 6.90 -9.89 11.14
CA VAL A 194 7.57 -11.18 11.30
C VAL A 194 7.02 -11.86 12.54
N THR A 195 6.23 -12.90 12.35
CA THR A 195 5.66 -13.72 13.42
C THR A 195 6.39 -15.05 13.47
N ALA A 196 7.28 -15.22 14.43
CA ALA A 196 7.94 -16.49 14.69
C ALA A 196 7.16 -17.31 15.71
N GLU A 197 7.21 -18.64 15.58
CA GLU A 197 6.55 -19.53 16.54
C GLU A 197 7.03 -19.25 17.98
N ARG A 198 6.10 -19.05 18.90
CA ARG A 198 6.34 -18.76 20.33
C ARG A 198 7.10 -17.46 20.61
N ARG A 199 6.98 -16.48 19.73
CA ARG A 199 7.50 -15.13 19.92
C ARG A 199 6.43 -14.12 19.53
N ASP A 200 6.52 -12.95 20.11
CA ASP A 200 5.69 -11.82 19.71
C ASP A 200 6.02 -11.42 18.28
N THR A 201 5.02 -10.86 17.59
CA THR A 201 5.20 -10.34 16.25
C THR A 201 6.08 -9.10 16.27
N ALA A 202 7.17 -9.14 15.53
CA ALA A 202 8.03 -7.98 15.32
C ALA A 202 7.52 -7.21 14.08
N VAL A 203 7.39 -5.90 14.20
CA VAL A 203 6.96 -5.00 13.13
C VAL A 203 8.10 -4.09 12.74
N TYR A 204 8.48 -4.11 11.46
CA TYR A 204 9.52 -3.28 10.88
C TYR A 204 8.87 -2.30 9.90
N LYS A 205 8.94 -1.01 10.24
CA LYS A 205 8.30 0.06 9.47
C LYS A 205 9.26 0.71 8.50
N PHE A 206 8.79 0.89 7.28
CA PHE A 206 9.41 1.75 6.28
C PHE A 206 8.50 2.96 6.05
N ASP A 207 8.99 4.14 6.37
CA ASP A 207 8.26 5.41 6.27
C ASP A 207 8.94 6.42 5.34
N GLY A 208 9.72 5.93 4.39
CA GLY A 208 10.47 6.77 3.46
C GLY A 208 11.66 7.48 4.08
N THR A 209 11.94 7.27 5.38
CA THR A 209 13.11 7.85 6.03
C THR A 209 14.36 7.03 5.71
N VAL A 210 15.30 7.62 5.00
CA VAL A 210 16.64 7.05 4.85
C VAL A 210 17.52 7.55 6.00
N LEU A 211 18.08 6.61 6.73
CA LEU A 211 19.06 6.83 7.79
C LEU A 211 20.41 7.33 7.23
N ALA A 212 20.45 8.50 6.65
CA ALA A 212 21.70 9.21 6.44
C ALA A 212 21.43 10.70 6.31
N SER A 213 21.65 11.43 7.37
CA SER A 213 21.85 12.87 7.48
C SER A 213 20.69 13.84 7.17
N ARG A 214 19.59 13.45 6.54
CA ARG A 214 18.39 14.28 6.40
C ARG A 214 17.13 13.43 6.43
N ILE A 215 16.43 13.51 7.54
CA ILE A 215 15.20 12.78 7.79
C ILE A 215 14.05 13.59 7.19
N SER A 216 13.45 13.10 6.11
CA SER A 216 12.13 13.54 5.65
C SER A 216 11.15 12.41 5.92
N LYS A 217 10.27 12.58 6.88
CA LYS A 217 9.13 11.69 7.05
C LYS A 217 8.09 11.99 5.99
N ILE A 218 7.42 10.95 5.49
CA ILE A 218 6.23 11.10 4.67
C ILE A 218 5.23 11.96 5.44
N GLY A 219 4.61 12.93 4.76
CA GLY A 219 3.71 13.87 5.39
C GLY A 219 4.38 14.99 6.19
N SER A 220 5.71 15.07 6.23
CA SER A 220 6.40 16.26 6.72
C SER A 220 6.73 17.19 5.56
N ALA A 221 6.66 18.52 5.80
CA ALA A 221 7.15 19.47 4.84
C ALA A 221 8.64 19.23 4.60
N LEU A 222 9.02 19.00 3.36
CA LEU A 222 10.42 18.98 2.99
C LEU A 222 10.95 20.42 3.15
N PRO A 223 12.04 20.63 3.90
CA PRO A 223 12.55 21.99 4.17
C PRO A 223 12.87 22.79 2.91
N ASN A 224 13.07 22.13 1.77
CA ASN A 224 13.47 22.73 0.50
C ASN A 224 12.55 22.36 -0.67
N GLY A 225 11.31 21.98 -0.42
CA GLY A 225 10.41 21.51 -1.46
C GLY A 225 10.67 20.05 -1.86
N TYR A 226 9.74 19.51 -2.65
CA TYR A 226 9.84 18.22 -3.28
C TYR A 226 10.87 18.27 -4.42
N ASP A 227 11.85 17.39 -4.34
CA ASP A 227 12.76 17.13 -5.47
C ASP A 227 12.29 15.84 -6.17
N PRO A 228 11.75 15.94 -7.40
CA PRO A 228 11.32 14.76 -8.15
C PRO A 228 12.48 13.82 -8.49
N ASP A 229 13.73 14.32 -8.40
CA ASP A 229 14.95 13.55 -8.64
C ASP A 229 15.50 12.91 -7.36
N ASP A 230 14.82 13.04 -6.22
CA ASP A 230 15.22 12.39 -4.98
C ASP A 230 15.11 10.87 -5.10
N ASP A 231 16.27 10.22 -5.15
CA ASP A 231 16.37 8.76 -5.34
C ASP A 231 15.77 7.93 -4.22
N ARG A 232 15.42 8.53 -3.08
CA ARG A 232 14.88 7.84 -1.90
C ARG A 232 13.50 7.22 -2.12
N TYR A 233 12.70 7.84 -2.99
CA TYR A 233 11.41 7.29 -3.38
C TYR A 233 11.53 6.31 -4.55
N LYS A 234 12.56 6.45 -5.37
CA LYS A 234 12.69 5.72 -6.63
C LYS A 234 12.97 4.24 -6.42
N GLU A 235 14.03 3.92 -5.71
CA GLU A 235 14.38 2.51 -5.45
C GLU A 235 15.29 2.34 -4.23
N GLY A 236 15.25 1.14 -3.66
CA GLY A 236 16.10 0.80 -2.52
C GLY A 236 15.98 -0.66 -2.09
N VAL A 237 16.70 -0.99 -1.02
CA VAL A 237 16.67 -2.32 -0.40
C VAL A 237 16.39 -2.16 1.09
N PHE A 238 15.30 -2.77 1.55
CA PHE A 238 14.95 -2.82 2.96
C PHE A 238 15.29 -4.20 3.54
N SER A 239 16.14 -4.24 4.57
CA SER A 239 16.60 -5.48 5.19
C SER A 239 15.90 -5.72 6.53
N VAL A 240 15.30 -6.90 6.67
CA VAL A 240 14.51 -7.29 7.85
C VAL A 240 15.11 -8.52 8.50
N PRO A 241 15.50 -8.48 9.78
CA PRO A 241 15.94 -9.64 10.52
C PRO A 241 14.76 -10.56 10.84
N ILE A 242 14.91 -11.86 10.58
CA ILE A 242 13.89 -12.88 10.83
C ILE A 242 14.32 -13.80 11.96
N MET A 243 15.56 -14.29 11.92
CA MET A 243 16.18 -15.12 12.94
C MET A 243 15.29 -16.30 13.42
N SER A 244 14.61 -16.96 12.48
CA SER A 244 13.69 -18.05 12.78
C SER A 244 13.82 -19.20 11.80
N ARG A 245 13.24 -20.36 12.14
CA ARG A 245 13.13 -21.47 11.20
C ARG A 245 12.15 -21.13 10.11
N GLY A 246 12.50 -21.43 8.84
CA GLY A 246 11.68 -21.09 7.69
C GLY A 246 10.26 -21.64 7.71
N GLU A 247 10.06 -22.82 8.31
CA GLU A 247 8.74 -23.44 8.42
C GLU A 247 7.89 -22.88 9.58
N ARG A 248 8.54 -22.19 10.54
CA ARG A 248 7.94 -21.73 11.80
C ARG A 248 7.88 -20.21 11.92
N CYS A 249 7.97 -19.51 10.81
CA CYS A 249 7.76 -18.08 10.75
C CYS A 249 6.79 -17.73 9.62
N ASN A 250 6.00 -16.72 9.87
CA ASN A 250 5.22 -16.03 8.85
C ASN A 250 5.85 -14.65 8.66
N VAL A 251 5.98 -14.25 7.41
CA VAL A 251 6.44 -12.92 7.04
C VAL A 251 5.37 -12.31 6.16
N GLU A 252 4.88 -11.15 6.55
CA GLU A 252 3.82 -10.44 5.85
C GLU A 252 4.25 -9.01 5.57
N ILE A 253 3.95 -8.52 4.37
CA ILE A 253 4.03 -7.12 4.04
C ILE A 253 2.63 -6.53 4.20
N LYS A 254 2.53 -5.38 4.84
CA LYS A 254 1.29 -4.64 5.03
C LYS A 254 1.45 -3.20 4.66
N ASN A 255 0.37 -2.62 4.14
CA ASN A 255 0.23 -1.19 4.00
C ASN A 255 -1.25 -0.84 4.19
N ASP A 256 -1.54 -0.11 5.24
CA ASP A 256 -2.88 0.39 5.61
C ASP A 256 -3.05 1.88 5.29
N THR A 257 -2.06 2.46 4.61
CA THR A 257 -2.07 3.86 4.20
C THR A 257 -2.34 3.99 2.70
N PRO A 258 -2.80 5.15 2.22
CA PRO A 258 -2.98 5.38 0.80
C PRO A 258 -1.68 5.62 0.03
N HIS A 259 -0.54 5.47 0.69
CA HIS A 259 0.75 5.66 0.06
C HIS A 259 1.15 4.43 -0.77
N PRO A 260 1.80 4.63 -1.92
CA PRO A 260 2.18 3.52 -2.79
C PRO A 260 3.26 2.65 -2.16
N CYS A 261 3.21 1.36 -2.45
CA CYS A 261 4.27 0.41 -2.16
C CYS A 261 4.41 -0.59 -3.32
N LYS A 262 5.60 -0.63 -3.91
CA LYS A 262 5.93 -1.50 -5.03
C LYS A 262 7.18 -2.29 -4.73
N PHE A 263 7.13 -3.58 -4.99
CA PHE A 263 8.21 -4.51 -4.70
C PHE A 263 8.59 -5.28 -5.95
N SER A 264 9.89 -5.38 -6.23
CA SER A 264 10.41 -6.13 -7.37
C SER A 264 10.88 -7.52 -6.99
N THR A 265 11.63 -7.65 -5.90
CA THR A 265 12.20 -8.94 -5.47
C THR A 265 12.33 -9.02 -3.96
N CYS A 266 12.34 -10.24 -3.44
CA CYS A 266 12.68 -10.52 -2.06
C CYS A 266 13.78 -11.59 -2.02
N GLU A 267 14.95 -11.23 -1.52
CA GLU A 267 16.07 -12.14 -1.32
C GLU A 267 16.07 -12.64 0.13
N TRP A 268 16.28 -13.94 0.29
CA TRP A 268 16.30 -14.56 1.60
C TRP A 268 17.70 -15.10 1.90
N VAL A 269 18.24 -14.72 3.03
CA VAL A 269 19.50 -15.26 3.55
C VAL A 269 19.20 -16.28 4.63
N ALA A 270 19.56 -17.52 4.37
CA ALA A 270 19.29 -18.63 5.27
C ALA A 270 20.54 -19.48 5.53
N LEU A 271 20.65 -20.01 6.74
CA LEU A 271 21.61 -21.03 7.11
C LEU A 271 20.95 -22.39 7.02
N ILE A 272 21.55 -23.29 6.24
CA ILE A 272 21.10 -24.66 6.06
C ILE A 272 22.05 -25.57 6.85
N THR A 273 21.52 -26.31 7.81
CA THR A 273 22.29 -27.28 8.56
C THR A 273 21.82 -28.68 8.19
N GLY A 274 22.67 -29.42 7.45
CA GLY A 274 22.43 -30.81 7.14
C GLY A 274 22.51 -31.69 8.40
N LYS A 275 21.64 -32.68 8.52
CA LYS A 275 21.86 -33.74 9.52
C LYS A 275 23.09 -34.53 9.12
N ALA A 276 24.13 -34.54 9.95
CA ALA A 276 25.19 -35.51 9.82
C ALA A 276 24.54 -36.92 9.83
N ARG A 277 24.69 -37.66 8.74
CA ARG A 277 24.37 -39.08 8.75
C ARG A 277 25.31 -39.73 9.76
N ALA A 278 24.79 -40.17 10.88
CA ALA A 278 25.52 -41.13 11.69
C ALA A 278 25.73 -42.36 10.82
N LEU A 279 26.97 -42.57 10.40
CA LEU A 279 27.38 -43.85 9.80
C LEU A 279 27.20 -44.90 10.90
N ARG A 280 26.19 -45.74 10.74
CA ARG A 280 26.11 -47.04 11.43
C ARG A 280 26.74 -48.06 10.55
#